data_10903d9c95d7ff6595ca3572c3a95b7e
#
_entry.id   10903d9c95d7ff6595ca3572c3a95b7e
#
_cell.length_a   1.000
_cell.length_b   1.000
_cell.length_c   1.000
_cell.angle_alpha   90.00
_cell.angle_beta   90.00
_cell.angle_gamma   90.00
#
_symmetry.space_group_name_H-M   'P 1'
#
loop_
_entity.id
_entity.type
_entity.pdbx_description
1 polymer ?
#
loop_
_entity_poly.entity_id
_entity_poly.type
_entity_poly.pdbx_seq_one_letter_code
_entity_poly.pdbx_strand_id
1 'polypeptide(L)'
;YDVLETAAHEETGEAPETAAHEEVAQTPECMGAWRAVWQQAARRTVSQNYHLLFTGKFLTGLLREADIPVALLKGTATSAYYPVPELRKSGDVDLYLLKEGDLPKARALFLAHGMTVKEEQHSLHHLVMQTAEGIVVELHTLIAEPFDNAAINAYLEKCRELFAMHTEEKEIMGVTLPVLTGACHAYELLLHMLQHFLRAGFGLKLLCDWVVFW
;
A
#
# COMPACT_ATOMS: atom_id res chain seq x y z
N TYR A 1 53.89 1.14 13.24
CA TYR A 1 54.71 2.35 13.43
C TYR A 1 53.75 3.45 13.88
N ASP A 2 53.67 3.66 15.21
CA ASP A 2 54.28 4.71 15.99
C ASP A 2 53.87 6.10 15.50
N VAL A 3 53.31 6.97 16.29
CA VAL A 3 53.85 7.61 17.48
C VAL A 3 52.77 8.47 18.14
N LEU A 4 52.62 8.30 19.47
CA LEU A 4 52.56 9.25 20.56
C LEU A 4 51.36 10.19 20.69
N GLU A 5 50.67 10.01 21.80
CA GLU A 5 50.85 10.62 23.13
C GLU A 5 50.78 12.15 23.20
N THR A 6 49.91 12.53 24.10
CA THR A 6 49.78 13.70 24.99
C THR A 6 48.70 14.69 24.57
N ALA A 7 47.71 14.98 25.36
CA ALA A 7 47.70 15.60 26.67
C ALA A 7 46.26 15.62 27.22
N ALA A 8 46.17 15.33 28.48
CA ALA A 8 45.00 15.57 29.31
C ALA A 8 44.72 17.07 29.43
N HIS A 9 43.48 17.43 29.20
CA HIS A 9 42.86 18.60 29.85
C HIS A 9 41.52 18.18 30.38
N GLU A 10 41.44 18.16 31.72
CA GLU A 10 40.22 18.22 32.48
C GLU A 10 39.50 19.53 32.11
N GLU A 11 38.33 19.43 31.54
CA GLU A 11 37.32 20.46 31.65
C GLU A 11 36.05 19.81 32.21
N THR A 12 35.80 20.10 33.45
CA THR A 12 34.52 19.97 34.16
C THR A 12 33.52 20.87 33.45
N GLY A 13 32.73 20.26 32.59
CA GLY A 13 31.58 20.90 31.92
C GLY A 13 30.32 20.17 32.32
N GLU A 14 29.54 20.82 33.18
CA GLU A 14 28.20 20.43 33.58
C GLU A 14 27.37 20.01 32.37
N ALA A 15 26.72 18.85 32.48
CA ALA A 15 25.72 18.39 31.50
C ALA A 15 24.49 19.30 31.62
N PRO A 16 24.03 19.91 30.49
CA PRO A 16 22.78 20.66 30.52
C PRO A 16 21.58 19.74 30.37
N GLU A 17 20.69 19.81 31.33
CA GLU A 17 19.23 19.78 31.18
C GLU A 17 18.60 18.89 30.08
N THR A 18 18.66 17.58 30.25
CA THR A 18 17.74 16.65 29.54
C THR A 18 16.40 16.46 30.28
N ALA A 19 16.26 17.01 31.51
CA ALA A 19 15.04 16.85 32.30
C ALA A 19 13.87 17.74 31.89
N ALA A 20 14.12 18.88 31.23
CA ALA A 20 13.05 19.81 30.88
C ALA A 20 12.20 19.41 29.65
N HIS A 21 12.71 18.53 28.78
CA HIS A 21 11.96 18.08 27.60
C HIS A 21 11.00 16.91 27.87
N GLU A 22 11.23 16.10 28.88
CA GLU A 22 10.34 14.98 29.23
C GLU A 22 9.10 15.41 30.03
N GLU A 23 9.19 16.47 30.82
CA GLU A 23 8.09 16.93 31.67
C GLU A 23 6.99 17.67 30.90
N VAL A 24 7.32 18.34 29.78
CA VAL A 24 6.35 19.05 28.93
C VAL A 24 5.44 18.08 28.17
N ALA A 25 5.90 16.87 27.86
CA ALA A 25 5.12 15.88 27.11
C ALA A 25 4.04 15.17 27.97
N GLN A 26 4.04 15.32 29.28
CA GLN A 26 3.16 14.57 30.21
C GLN A 26 2.10 15.43 30.91
N THR A 27 1.99 16.71 30.58
CA THR A 27 0.92 17.52 31.17
C THR A 27 -0.45 17.13 30.64
N PRO A 28 -1.52 17.16 31.46
CA PRO A 28 -2.90 16.86 31.02
C PRO A 28 -3.35 17.67 29.81
N GLU A 29 -2.89 18.91 29.67
CA GLU A 29 -3.18 19.79 28.56
C GLU A 29 -2.48 19.34 27.27
N CYS A 30 -1.21 18.91 27.33
CA CYS A 30 -0.47 18.36 26.21
C CYS A 30 -1.10 17.04 25.76
N MET A 31 -1.48 16.16 26.67
CA MET A 31 -2.18 14.91 26.36
C MET A 31 -3.54 15.15 25.69
N GLY A 32 -4.28 16.19 26.10
CA GLY A 32 -5.52 16.62 25.47
C GLY A 32 -5.33 17.07 24.01
N ALA A 33 -4.29 17.88 23.77
CA ALA A 33 -3.96 18.35 22.43
C ALA A 33 -3.55 17.19 21.49
N TRP A 34 -2.69 16.27 21.95
CA TRP A 34 -2.32 15.08 21.18
C TRP A 34 -3.50 14.15 20.86
N ARG A 35 -4.40 13.96 21.82
CA ARG A 35 -5.62 13.18 21.63
C ARG A 35 -6.46 13.76 20.50
N ALA A 36 -6.67 15.08 20.47
CA ALA A 36 -7.42 15.75 19.42
C ALA A 36 -6.79 15.56 18.03
N VAL A 37 -5.46 15.71 17.92
CA VAL A 37 -4.71 15.49 16.68
C VAL A 37 -4.88 14.04 16.18
N TRP A 38 -4.74 13.06 17.06
CA TRP A 38 -4.87 11.64 16.71
C TRP A 38 -6.31 11.29 16.32
N GLN A 39 -7.30 11.81 17.04
CA GLN A 39 -8.70 11.60 16.68
C GLN A 39 -9.02 12.18 15.29
N GLN A 40 -8.49 13.36 14.98
CA GLN A 40 -8.66 13.96 13.66
C GLN A 40 -7.96 13.13 12.57
N ALA A 41 -6.74 12.66 12.82
CA ALA A 41 -6.02 11.79 11.89
C ALA A 41 -6.77 10.47 11.64
N ALA A 42 -7.28 9.84 12.71
CA ALA A 42 -8.08 8.62 12.60
C ALA A 42 -9.34 8.84 11.77
N ARG A 43 -10.11 9.92 12.01
CA ARG A 43 -11.31 10.23 11.23
C ARG A 43 -11.01 10.43 9.74
N ARG A 44 -9.90 11.11 9.41
CA ARG A 44 -9.46 11.29 8.03
C ARG A 44 -9.11 9.96 7.38
N THR A 45 -8.39 9.09 8.10
CA THR A 45 -8.02 7.75 7.62
C THR A 45 -9.26 6.90 7.36
N VAL A 46 -10.22 6.87 8.29
CA VAL A 46 -11.49 6.16 8.13
C VAL A 46 -12.25 6.65 6.90
N SER A 47 -12.44 7.97 6.78
CA SER A 47 -13.13 8.56 5.62
C SER A 47 -12.45 8.20 4.30
N GLN A 48 -11.12 8.32 4.24
CA GLN A 48 -10.35 7.96 3.05
C GLN A 48 -10.50 6.48 2.72
N ASN A 49 -10.41 5.59 3.70
CA ASN A 49 -10.54 4.15 3.46
C ASN A 49 -11.92 3.77 2.92
N TYR A 50 -12.99 4.38 3.40
CA TYR A 50 -14.32 4.17 2.81
C TYR A 50 -14.41 4.69 1.37
N HIS A 51 -13.78 5.83 1.04
CA HIS A 51 -13.72 6.30 -0.34
C HIS A 51 -12.98 5.31 -1.24
N LEU A 52 -11.81 4.79 -0.80
CA LEU A 52 -11.07 3.78 -1.56
C LEU A 52 -11.87 2.48 -1.71
N LEU A 53 -12.52 2.02 -0.64
CA LEU A 53 -13.34 0.81 -0.63
C LEU A 53 -14.48 0.90 -1.65
N PHE A 54 -15.27 1.99 -1.61
CA PHE A 54 -16.40 2.16 -2.54
C PHE A 54 -15.94 2.41 -3.98
N THR A 55 -14.80 3.09 -4.17
CA THR A 55 -14.17 3.21 -5.50
C THR A 55 -13.77 1.83 -6.02
N GLY A 56 -13.09 1.03 -5.19
CA GLY A 56 -12.73 -0.36 -5.53
C GLY A 56 -13.96 -1.20 -5.89
N LYS A 57 -15.04 -1.09 -5.10
CA LYS A 57 -16.32 -1.76 -5.36
C LYS A 57 -16.91 -1.36 -6.71
N PHE A 58 -16.96 -0.06 -7.00
CA PHE A 58 -17.50 0.46 -8.25
C PHE A 58 -16.68 -0.02 -9.44
N LEU A 59 -15.36 0.12 -9.39
CA LEU A 59 -14.46 -0.24 -10.49
C LEU A 59 -14.42 -1.75 -10.75
N THR A 60 -14.39 -2.57 -9.69
CA THR A 60 -14.46 -4.04 -9.85
C THR A 60 -15.82 -4.48 -10.39
N GLY A 61 -16.90 -3.78 -10.05
CA GLY A 61 -18.23 -3.98 -10.63
C GLY A 61 -18.25 -3.71 -12.13
N LEU A 62 -17.73 -2.56 -12.57
CA LEU A 62 -17.62 -2.20 -14.00
C LEU A 62 -16.81 -3.23 -14.79
N LEU A 63 -15.66 -3.67 -14.24
CA LEU A 63 -14.81 -4.67 -14.88
C LEU A 63 -15.53 -6.02 -15.00
N ARG A 64 -16.25 -6.43 -13.96
CA ARG A 64 -17.07 -7.66 -13.96
C ARG A 64 -18.17 -7.61 -15.03
N GLU A 65 -18.88 -6.50 -15.14
CA GLU A 65 -19.94 -6.30 -16.17
C GLU A 65 -19.37 -6.33 -17.61
N ALA A 66 -18.10 -5.96 -17.77
CA ALA A 66 -17.38 -6.02 -19.04
C ALA A 66 -16.64 -7.34 -19.29
N ASP A 67 -16.84 -8.34 -18.44
CA ASP A 67 -16.19 -9.67 -18.50
C ASP A 67 -14.64 -9.57 -18.42
N ILE A 68 -14.15 -8.65 -17.60
CA ILE A 68 -12.73 -8.44 -17.31
C ILE A 68 -12.43 -8.93 -15.89
N PRO A 69 -11.78 -10.10 -15.73
CA PRO A 69 -11.46 -10.64 -14.42
C PRO A 69 -10.38 -9.82 -13.72
N VAL A 70 -10.62 -9.51 -12.44
CA VAL A 70 -9.78 -8.61 -11.65
C VAL A 70 -9.71 -9.07 -10.20
N ALA A 71 -8.58 -8.78 -9.52
CA ALA A 71 -8.45 -8.88 -8.07
C ALA A 71 -7.98 -7.54 -7.49
N LEU A 72 -8.51 -7.18 -6.34
CA LEU A 72 -8.00 -6.06 -5.54
C LEU A 72 -6.74 -6.51 -4.81
N LEU A 73 -5.71 -5.67 -4.84
CA LEU A 73 -4.41 -5.94 -4.20
C LEU A 73 -4.20 -5.06 -2.97
N LYS A 74 -3.11 -5.34 -2.25
CA LYS A 74 -2.49 -4.48 -1.21
C LYS A 74 -3.51 -3.76 -0.32
N GLY A 75 -3.40 -2.45 -0.25
CA GLY A 75 -4.16 -1.47 0.49
C GLY A 75 -5.46 -1.95 1.12
N THR A 76 -6.53 -1.91 0.37
CA THR A 76 -7.87 -2.29 0.81
C THR A 76 -7.98 -3.80 1.07
N ALA A 77 -7.36 -4.65 0.23
CA ALA A 77 -7.40 -6.11 0.45
C ALA A 77 -6.72 -6.51 1.77
N THR A 78 -5.55 -5.94 2.06
CA THR A 78 -4.81 -6.21 3.30
C THR A 78 -5.52 -5.67 4.54
N SER A 79 -6.32 -4.61 4.42
CA SER A 79 -7.06 -4.06 5.56
C SER A 79 -7.97 -5.09 6.24
N ALA A 80 -8.46 -6.08 5.50
CA ALA A 80 -9.30 -7.16 6.03
C ALA A 80 -8.66 -7.98 7.15
N TYR A 81 -7.34 -7.93 7.29
CA TYR A 81 -6.59 -8.66 8.31
C TYR A 81 -6.33 -7.82 9.57
N TYR A 82 -6.57 -6.52 9.52
CA TYR A 82 -6.40 -5.63 10.66
C TYR A 82 -7.57 -5.75 11.65
N PRO A 83 -7.33 -5.67 12.97
CA PRO A 83 -8.38 -5.66 13.99
C PRO A 83 -9.40 -4.53 13.79
N VAL A 84 -8.98 -3.40 13.22
CA VAL A 84 -9.80 -2.26 12.83
C VAL A 84 -9.43 -1.88 11.40
N PRO A 85 -10.05 -2.53 10.40
CA PRO A 85 -9.72 -2.37 8.97
C PRO A 85 -9.72 -0.91 8.51
N GLU A 86 -10.64 -0.11 9.04
CA GLU A 86 -10.83 1.31 8.71
C GLU A 86 -9.63 2.18 9.08
N LEU A 87 -8.78 1.74 10.00
CA LEU A 87 -7.61 2.50 10.45
C LEU A 87 -6.32 2.14 9.72
N ARG A 88 -6.31 1.09 8.88
CA ARG A 88 -5.16 0.80 8.05
C ARG A 88 -5.04 1.83 6.93
N LYS A 89 -4.09 2.76 7.07
CA LYS A 89 -3.89 3.84 6.10
C LYS A 89 -3.56 3.30 4.70
N SER A 90 -4.39 3.67 3.72
CA SER A 90 -4.19 3.39 2.28
C SER A 90 -4.21 4.71 1.49
N GLY A 91 -3.60 4.73 0.29
CA GLY A 91 -3.48 5.92 -0.55
C GLY A 91 -4.19 5.81 -1.89
N ASP A 92 -4.37 4.60 -2.37
CA ASP A 92 -4.74 4.25 -3.73
C ASP A 92 -5.61 3.00 -3.76
N VAL A 93 -6.12 2.69 -4.96
CA VAL A 93 -6.84 1.45 -5.26
C VAL A 93 -5.99 0.67 -6.26
N ASP A 94 -5.45 -0.45 -5.83
CA ASP A 94 -4.65 -1.36 -6.66
C ASP A 94 -5.54 -2.45 -7.26
N LEU A 95 -5.63 -2.53 -8.58
CA LEU A 95 -6.41 -3.52 -9.32
C LEU A 95 -5.50 -4.35 -10.21
N TYR A 96 -5.49 -5.65 -10.02
CA TYR A 96 -4.71 -6.59 -10.83
C TYR A 96 -5.58 -7.26 -11.88
N LEU A 97 -5.29 -7.02 -13.16
CA LEU A 97 -5.95 -7.66 -14.29
C LEU A 97 -5.45 -9.11 -14.42
N LEU A 98 -6.35 -10.07 -14.21
CA LEU A 98 -6.00 -11.49 -14.17
C LEU A 98 -5.77 -12.11 -15.55
N LYS A 99 -6.17 -11.41 -16.61
CA LYS A 99 -6.02 -11.87 -17.99
C LYS A 99 -5.13 -10.93 -18.80
N GLU A 100 -4.16 -11.50 -19.46
CA GLU A 100 -3.31 -10.77 -20.39
C GLU A 100 -4.13 -10.11 -21.51
N GLY A 101 -3.74 -8.88 -21.88
CA GLY A 101 -4.39 -8.14 -22.97
C GLY A 101 -5.66 -7.38 -22.59
N ASP A 102 -6.16 -7.49 -21.37
CA ASP A 102 -7.38 -6.76 -20.95
C ASP A 102 -7.13 -5.28 -20.59
N LEU A 103 -5.86 -4.84 -20.45
CA LEU A 103 -5.54 -3.45 -20.09
C LEU A 103 -6.16 -2.40 -21.04
N PRO A 104 -6.11 -2.55 -22.39
CA PRO A 104 -6.74 -1.58 -23.28
C PRO A 104 -8.25 -1.48 -23.11
N LYS A 105 -8.93 -2.58 -22.81
CA LYS A 105 -10.38 -2.61 -22.56
C LYS A 105 -10.71 -1.95 -21.22
N ALA A 106 -9.98 -2.31 -20.15
CA ALA A 106 -10.16 -1.72 -18.83
C ALA A 106 -9.90 -0.20 -18.86
N ARG A 107 -8.82 0.23 -19.53
CA ARG A 107 -8.51 1.65 -19.73
C ARG A 107 -9.64 2.38 -20.47
N ALA A 108 -10.14 1.85 -21.58
CA ALA A 108 -11.22 2.45 -22.34
C ALA A 108 -12.51 2.55 -21.52
N LEU A 109 -12.84 1.50 -20.76
CA LEU A 109 -13.99 1.47 -19.85
C LEU A 109 -13.89 2.57 -18.79
N PHE A 110 -12.76 2.72 -18.14
CA PHE A 110 -12.56 3.72 -17.07
C PHE A 110 -12.57 5.15 -17.62
N LEU A 111 -11.99 5.38 -18.82
CA LEU A 111 -12.09 6.67 -19.51
C LEU A 111 -13.55 7.03 -19.83
N ALA A 112 -14.36 6.06 -20.29
CA ALA A 112 -15.78 6.27 -20.57
C ALA A 112 -16.59 6.63 -19.31
N HIS A 113 -16.09 6.26 -18.11
CA HIS A 113 -16.68 6.60 -16.81
C HIS A 113 -16.03 7.84 -16.14
N GLY A 114 -15.36 8.68 -16.92
CA GLY A 114 -14.85 9.98 -16.44
C GLY A 114 -13.53 9.94 -15.71
N MET A 115 -12.82 8.80 -15.67
CA MET A 115 -11.47 8.75 -15.17
C MET A 115 -10.47 9.37 -16.15
N THR A 116 -9.34 9.82 -15.65
CA THR A 116 -8.24 10.37 -16.44
C THR A 116 -6.96 9.55 -16.23
N VAL A 117 -6.12 9.47 -17.27
CA VAL A 117 -4.77 8.93 -17.13
C VAL A 117 -3.91 9.98 -16.41
N LYS A 118 -3.31 9.59 -15.30
CA LYS A 118 -2.40 10.44 -14.55
C LYS A 118 -0.98 10.13 -15.00
N GLU A 119 -0.43 10.97 -15.85
CA GLU A 119 0.88 10.83 -16.47
C GLU A 119 1.16 9.42 -17.04
N GLU A 120 1.58 9.36 -18.29
CA GLU A 120 2.19 8.16 -18.85
C GLU A 120 3.59 8.00 -18.24
N GLN A 121 3.66 7.77 -16.94
CA GLN A 121 4.88 7.24 -16.36
C GLN A 121 5.12 5.89 -17.03
N HIS A 122 6.29 5.72 -17.60
CA HIS A 122 6.72 4.49 -18.26
C HIS A 122 6.92 3.33 -17.25
N SER A 123 5.92 3.09 -16.43
CA SER A 123 5.87 1.87 -15.64
C SER A 123 5.43 0.73 -16.52
N LEU A 124 6.27 -0.26 -16.69
CA LEU A 124 5.99 -1.44 -17.53
C LEU A 124 4.94 -2.37 -16.91
N HIS A 125 4.56 -2.18 -15.65
CA HIS A 125 3.74 -3.14 -14.92
C HIS A 125 2.36 -2.60 -14.51
N HIS A 126 2.14 -1.29 -14.50
CA HIS A 126 0.83 -0.70 -14.18
C HIS A 126 0.53 0.59 -14.94
N LEU A 127 -0.75 0.88 -15.09
CA LEU A 127 -1.28 2.14 -15.58
C LEU A 127 -1.88 2.91 -14.42
N VAL A 128 -1.43 4.14 -14.20
CA VAL A 128 -1.98 5.04 -13.16
C VAL A 128 -3.11 5.87 -13.74
N MET A 129 -4.27 5.79 -13.13
CA MET A 129 -5.45 6.57 -13.46
C MET A 129 -5.96 7.34 -12.23
N GLN A 130 -6.84 8.29 -12.44
CA GLN A 130 -7.44 9.08 -11.38
C GLN A 130 -8.93 9.27 -11.62
N THR A 131 -9.75 9.13 -10.58
CA THR A 131 -11.17 9.46 -10.63
C THR A 131 -11.39 10.97 -10.61
N ALA A 132 -12.60 11.42 -10.90
CA ALA A 132 -12.96 12.85 -10.84
C ALA A 132 -12.77 13.44 -9.44
N GLU A 133 -12.92 12.64 -8.39
CA GLU A 133 -12.71 13.01 -6.98
C GLU A 133 -11.23 13.01 -6.56
N GLY A 134 -10.32 12.65 -7.47
CA GLY A 134 -8.89 12.65 -7.22
C GLY A 134 -8.33 11.36 -6.62
N ILE A 135 -9.09 10.27 -6.57
CA ILE A 135 -8.63 8.98 -6.09
C ILE A 135 -7.70 8.36 -7.13
N VAL A 136 -6.51 7.97 -6.71
CA VAL A 136 -5.53 7.27 -7.55
C VAL A 136 -5.91 5.80 -7.66
N VAL A 137 -5.85 5.28 -8.87
CA VAL A 137 -6.13 3.89 -9.20
C VAL A 137 -4.98 3.35 -10.04
N GLU A 138 -4.38 2.25 -9.59
CA GLU A 138 -3.32 1.55 -10.30
C GLU A 138 -3.88 0.27 -10.93
N LEU A 139 -3.87 0.21 -12.26
CA LEU A 139 -4.22 -0.99 -13.02
C LEU A 139 -2.94 -1.79 -13.28
N HIS A 140 -2.72 -2.83 -12.50
CA HIS A 140 -1.57 -3.71 -12.64
C HIS A 140 -1.80 -4.77 -13.72
N THR A 141 -0.83 -4.93 -14.61
CA THR A 141 -0.76 -6.03 -15.58
C THR A 141 0.22 -7.11 -15.15
N LEU A 142 1.15 -6.77 -14.27
CA LEU A 142 2.07 -7.69 -13.62
C LEU A 142 1.91 -7.58 -12.11
N ILE A 143 2.11 -8.67 -11.40
CA ILE A 143 2.00 -8.70 -9.93
C ILE A 143 3.13 -7.91 -9.24
N ALA A 144 4.23 -7.72 -9.94
CA ALA A 144 5.41 -7.00 -9.49
C ALA A 144 6.08 -6.28 -10.66
N GLU A 145 6.84 -5.24 -10.40
CA GLU A 145 7.68 -4.62 -11.43
C GLU A 145 8.74 -5.61 -11.93
N PRO A 146 9.10 -5.55 -13.21
CA PRO A 146 10.15 -6.41 -13.75
C PRO A 146 11.47 -6.28 -13.01
N PHE A 147 12.12 -7.40 -12.79
CA PHE A 147 13.46 -7.50 -12.25
C PHE A 147 14.50 -7.49 -13.38
N ASP A 148 15.76 -7.20 -13.07
CA ASP A 148 16.89 -7.29 -14.02
C ASP A 148 17.26 -8.75 -14.34
N ASN A 149 16.35 -9.69 -14.16
CA ASN A 149 16.53 -11.11 -14.38
C ASN A 149 15.37 -11.68 -15.20
N ALA A 150 15.63 -12.04 -16.45
CA ALA A 150 14.62 -12.55 -17.36
C ALA A 150 13.96 -13.85 -16.88
N ALA A 151 14.69 -14.73 -16.18
CA ALA A 151 14.13 -15.98 -15.66
C ALA A 151 13.12 -15.72 -14.54
N ILE A 152 13.38 -14.74 -13.67
CA ILE A 152 12.44 -14.31 -12.63
C ILE A 152 11.18 -13.74 -13.29
N ASN A 153 11.33 -12.85 -14.26
CA ASN A 153 10.20 -12.25 -14.96
C ASN A 153 9.33 -13.30 -15.68
N ALA A 154 9.95 -14.24 -16.35
CA ALA A 154 9.25 -15.36 -16.99
C ALA A 154 8.52 -16.26 -15.97
N TYR A 155 9.07 -16.43 -14.77
CA TYR A 155 8.40 -17.15 -13.69
C TYR A 155 7.20 -16.37 -13.13
N LEU A 156 7.34 -15.06 -12.91
CA LEU A 156 6.25 -14.19 -12.45
C LEU A 156 5.08 -14.17 -13.44
N GLU A 157 5.38 -14.17 -14.74
CA GLU A 157 4.34 -14.25 -15.77
C GLU A 157 3.56 -15.58 -15.71
N LYS A 158 4.25 -16.70 -15.48
CA LYS A 158 3.58 -18.01 -15.27
C LYS A 158 2.70 -18.03 -14.02
N CYS A 159 3.02 -17.23 -12.99
CA CYS A 159 2.18 -17.12 -11.80
C CYS A 159 0.84 -16.45 -12.06
N ARG A 160 0.66 -15.74 -13.19
CA ARG A 160 -0.62 -15.08 -13.54
C ARG A 160 -1.79 -16.06 -13.59
N GLU A 161 -1.60 -17.22 -14.21
CA GLU A 161 -2.63 -18.26 -14.25
C GLU A 161 -2.96 -18.79 -12.86
N LEU A 162 -1.93 -18.96 -12.01
CA LEU A 162 -2.12 -19.36 -10.63
C LEU A 162 -2.96 -18.32 -9.86
N PHE A 163 -2.65 -17.03 -9.99
CA PHE A 163 -3.41 -15.96 -9.34
C PHE A 163 -4.85 -15.89 -9.85
N ALA A 164 -5.07 -16.08 -11.15
CA ALA A 164 -6.42 -16.11 -11.73
C ALA A 164 -7.29 -17.24 -11.19
N MET A 165 -6.69 -18.40 -10.84
CA MET A 165 -7.40 -19.54 -10.25
C MET A 165 -7.59 -19.40 -8.72
N HIS A 166 -6.86 -18.49 -8.07
CA HIS A 166 -6.84 -18.34 -6.62
C HIS A 166 -7.32 -16.96 -6.18
N THR A 167 -8.52 -16.60 -6.64
CA THR A 167 -9.28 -15.43 -6.18
C THR A 167 -10.48 -15.85 -5.36
N GLU A 168 -10.90 -14.99 -4.45
CA GLU A 168 -12.10 -15.17 -3.64
C GLU A 168 -12.87 -13.86 -3.50
N GLU A 169 -14.17 -13.94 -3.24
CA GLU A 169 -14.96 -12.80 -2.80
C GLU A 169 -14.82 -12.66 -1.29
N LYS A 170 -14.24 -11.57 -0.82
CA LYS A 170 -14.00 -11.30 0.60
C LYS A 170 -14.79 -10.08 1.06
N GLU A 171 -15.46 -10.21 2.20
CA GLU A 171 -16.10 -9.08 2.84
C GLU A 171 -15.07 -8.21 3.59
N ILE A 172 -15.04 -6.93 3.26
CA ILE A 172 -14.14 -5.93 3.83
C ILE A 172 -14.99 -4.72 4.23
N MET A 173 -15.05 -4.39 5.50
CA MET A 173 -15.86 -3.26 6.01
C MET A 173 -17.31 -3.27 5.48
N GLY A 174 -17.94 -4.47 5.41
CA GLY A 174 -19.31 -4.66 4.92
C GLY A 174 -19.47 -4.63 3.40
N VAL A 175 -18.38 -4.62 2.63
CA VAL A 175 -18.41 -4.63 1.16
C VAL A 175 -17.68 -5.86 0.64
N THR A 176 -18.33 -6.63 -0.24
CA THR A 176 -17.72 -7.81 -0.89
C THR A 176 -16.91 -7.39 -2.10
N LEU A 177 -15.64 -7.82 -2.15
CA LEU A 177 -14.66 -7.47 -3.17
C LEU A 177 -13.85 -8.71 -3.62
N PRO A 178 -13.48 -8.80 -4.91
CA PRO A 178 -12.61 -9.87 -5.38
C PRO A 178 -11.16 -9.60 -4.92
N VAL A 179 -10.56 -10.57 -4.23
CA VAL A 179 -9.17 -10.50 -3.74
C VAL A 179 -8.42 -11.79 -4.07
N LEU A 180 -7.10 -11.77 -3.94
CA LEU A 180 -6.30 -12.98 -3.99
C LEU A 180 -6.50 -13.82 -2.71
N THR A 181 -6.56 -15.14 -2.85
CA THR A 181 -6.61 -16.06 -1.70
C THR A 181 -5.29 -16.10 -0.93
N GLY A 182 -5.34 -16.57 0.31
CA GLY A 182 -4.26 -16.56 1.29
C GLY A 182 -2.83 -16.71 0.75
N ALA A 183 -2.48 -17.82 0.11
CA ALA A 183 -1.11 -18.04 -0.38
C ALA A 183 -0.70 -17.04 -1.49
N CYS A 184 -1.62 -16.71 -2.40
CA CYS A 184 -1.37 -15.74 -3.47
C CYS A 184 -1.25 -14.33 -2.92
N HIS A 185 -2.06 -13.97 -1.92
CA HIS A 185 -1.95 -12.69 -1.23
C HIS A 185 -0.64 -12.57 -0.44
N ALA A 186 -0.21 -13.65 0.27
CA ALA A 186 1.09 -13.68 0.93
C ALA A 186 2.24 -13.44 -0.05
N TYR A 187 2.18 -14.09 -1.21
CA TYR A 187 3.21 -13.95 -2.23
C TYR A 187 3.26 -12.53 -2.80
N GLU A 188 2.10 -11.92 -3.05
CA GLU A 188 1.98 -10.52 -3.48
C GLU A 188 2.59 -9.57 -2.44
N LEU A 189 2.27 -9.72 -1.15
CA LEU A 189 2.83 -8.90 -0.08
C LEU A 189 4.35 -9.02 0.02
N LEU A 190 4.90 -10.25 -0.11
CA LEU A 190 6.35 -10.48 -0.09
C LEU A 190 7.04 -9.82 -1.28
N LEU A 191 6.49 -9.94 -2.49
CA LEU A 191 7.04 -9.28 -3.67
C LEU A 191 7.02 -7.76 -3.53
N HIS A 192 5.92 -7.21 -3.02
CA HIS A 192 5.78 -5.79 -2.77
C HIS A 192 6.82 -5.28 -1.74
N MET A 193 7.00 -6.00 -0.63
CA MET A 193 8.03 -5.70 0.37
C MET A 193 9.45 -5.77 -0.23
N LEU A 194 9.74 -6.82 -1.01
CA LEU A 194 11.03 -7.01 -1.66
C LEU A 194 11.36 -5.86 -2.61
N GLN A 195 10.40 -5.44 -3.43
CA GLN A 195 10.60 -4.33 -4.36
C GLN A 195 10.85 -3.01 -3.65
N HIS A 196 10.10 -2.71 -2.61
CA HIS A 196 10.37 -1.54 -1.78
C HIS A 196 11.76 -1.58 -1.15
N PHE A 197 12.15 -2.73 -0.59
CA PHE A 197 13.46 -2.90 0.03
C PHE A 197 14.61 -2.66 -0.96
N LEU A 198 14.50 -3.22 -2.16
CA LEU A 198 15.55 -3.11 -3.19
C LEU A 198 15.68 -1.70 -3.79
N ARG A 199 14.61 -0.89 -3.80
CA ARG A 199 14.58 0.39 -4.51
C ARG A 199 14.71 1.62 -3.62
N ALA A 200 14.02 1.62 -2.50
CA ALA A 200 13.90 2.82 -1.66
C ALA A 200 13.94 2.51 -0.15
N GLY A 201 14.05 1.26 0.21
CA GLY A 201 13.76 0.80 1.56
C GLY A 201 12.26 0.75 1.84
N PHE A 202 11.84 0.16 2.94
CA PHE A 202 10.43 0.09 3.32
C PHE A 202 10.20 0.53 4.76
N GLY A 203 9.03 1.13 4.98
CA GLY A 203 8.62 1.60 6.30
C GLY A 203 7.95 0.50 7.13
N LEU A 204 7.77 0.79 8.41
CA LEU A 204 7.15 -0.09 9.39
C LEU A 204 5.74 -0.58 8.97
N LYS A 205 5.01 0.19 8.18
CA LYS A 205 3.69 -0.18 7.66
C LYS A 205 3.70 -1.53 6.92
N LEU A 206 4.68 -1.77 6.05
CA LEU A 206 4.77 -3.03 5.29
C LEU A 206 5.07 -4.23 6.19
N LEU A 207 5.87 -4.04 7.25
CA LEU A 207 6.06 -5.06 8.28
C LEU A 207 4.77 -5.33 9.04
N CYS A 208 4.01 -4.29 9.42
CA CYS A 208 2.71 -4.45 10.06
C CYS A 208 1.73 -5.22 9.17
N ASP A 209 1.66 -4.91 7.88
CA ASP A 209 0.83 -5.62 6.90
C ASP A 209 1.14 -7.12 6.88
N TRP A 210 2.42 -7.47 6.91
CA TRP A 210 2.86 -8.86 6.96
C TRP A 210 2.50 -9.56 8.27
N VAL A 211 2.74 -8.88 9.40
CA VAL A 211 2.48 -9.45 10.74
C VAL A 211 0.99 -9.69 10.99
N VAL A 212 0.10 -8.78 10.56
CA VAL A 212 -1.35 -8.96 10.76
C VAL A 212 -1.95 -9.95 9.80
N PHE A 213 -1.32 -10.16 8.65
CA PHE A 213 -1.72 -11.18 7.69
C PHE A 213 -1.47 -12.60 8.19
N TRP A 214 -0.37 -12.83 8.93
CA TRP A 214 0.05 -14.12 9.46
C TRP A 214 -0.67 -14.50 10.75
#